data_026def461acb6fe62def200de25e8df3
#
_entry.id   026def461acb6fe62def200de25e8df3
#
_cell.length_a   1.000
_cell.length_b   1.000
_cell.length_c   1.000
_cell.angle_alpha   90.00
_cell.angle_beta   90.00
_cell.angle_gamma   90.00
#
_symmetry.space_group_name_H-M   'P 1'
#
loop_
_entity.id
_entity.type
_entity.pdbx_description
1 polymer ?
#
loop_
_entity_poly.entity_id
_entity_poly.type
_entity_poly.pdbx_seq_one_letter_code
_entity_poly.pdbx_strand_id
1 'polypeptide(L)'
;VKLATDRLITQLHLRVESAKAGHDMKYEQFDFESKVLHHQEHIQRYLDGQHPIPLNIEIDLTNACNHRCSFCVWATYIGEVRATLPLGIVISTLDELKALGTKSINWTGGGEPVLYKGFYEALDYSYQLGLENGLITNFSLIREEHDDQILEQLLWARVSMAGGLREQYREIQGVDDFDKVIANLKRISEKRRVQQSKLTLGIAMLVKPGNLHSVPDMVELASDIGLDYLQLREDMFISPPEKAWWKKQVIPVFNRAEKRAEEIGLKLLGAKYIDTQEYLNLPSKCHAHHFVLGINAEGYVAFCKNTRDNPDFYIGDLRKETFSNIWEESLKKREMESSINPISCATFCKNMGINKAIEDVVQCNITLPLVDPEPPVHVNFL
;
A
#
# COMPACT_ATOMS: atom_id res chain seq x y z
N VAL A 1 -35.61 -9.71 -7.97
CA VAL A 1 -34.67 -9.75 -6.83
C VAL A 1 -33.91 -11.09 -6.86
N LYS A 2 -34.58 -12.23 -6.74
CA LYS A 2 -33.94 -13.57 -6.69
C LYS A 2 -33.02 -13.89 -7.89
N LEU A 3 -33.43 -13.53 -9.11
CA LEU A 3 -32.63 -13.69 -10.34
C LEU A 3 -31.37 -12.80 -10.40
N ALA A 4 -31.40 -11.63 -9.76
CA ALA A 4 -30.24 -10.74 -9.66
C ALA A 4 -29.25 -11.28 -8.62
N THR A 5 -29.75 -11.79 -7.50
CA THR A 5 -28.94 -12.40 -6.44
C THR A 5 -28.25 -13.67 -6.95
N ASP A 6 -28.95 -14.55 -7.68
CA ASP A 6 -28.38 -15.77 -8.27
C ASP A 6 -27.30 -15.45 -9.32
N ARG A 7 -27.46 -14.38 -10.10
CA ARG A 7 -26.44 -13.91 -11.04
C ARG A 7 -25.20 -13.36 -10.33
N LEU A 8 -25.38 -12.60 -9.26
CA LEU A 8 -24.26 -12.05 -8.48
C LEU A 8 -23.51 -13.16 -7.73
N ILE A 9 -24.22 -14.11 -7.12
CA ILE A 9 -23.62 -15.28 -6.48
C ILE A 9 -22.84 -16.10 -7.51
N THR A 10 -23.41 -16.31 -8.70
CA THR A 10 -22.72 -16.98 -9.80
C THR A 10 -21.51 -16.17 -10.28
N GLN A 11 -21.61 -14.84 -10.33
CA GLN A 11 -20.46 -13.98 -10.69
C GLN A 11 -19.37 -13.96 -9.59
N LEU A 12 -19.74 -14.01 -8.30
CA LEU A 12 -18.77 -14.15 -7.21
C LEU A 12 -18.11 -15.54 -7.21
N HIS A 13 -18.91 -16.61 -7.39
CA HIS A 13 -18.36 -17.96 -7.59
C HIS A 13 -17.48 -18.03 -8.84
N LEU A 14 -17.89 -17.42 -9.95
CA LEU A 14 -17.07 -17.33 -11.16
C LEU A 14 -15.83 -16.44 -10.96
N ARG A 15 -15.88 -15.42 -10.10
CA ARG A 15 -14.70 -14.62 -9.72
C ARG A 15 -13.79 -15.37 -8.78
N VAL A 16 -14.33 -16.11 -7.80
CA VAL A 16 -13.57 -17.03 -6.94
C VAL A 16 -13.01 -18.20 -7.76
N GLU A 17 -13.78 -18.77 -8.69
CA GLU A 17 -13.30 -19.81 -9.61
C GLU A 17 -12.39 -19.26 -10.72
N SER A 18 -12.58 -18.05 -11.19
CA SER A 18 -11.65 -17.35 -12.09
C SER A 18 -10.38 -16.94 -11.37
N ALA A 19 -10.45 -16.61 -10.09
CA ALA A 19 -9.28 -16.51 -9.21
C ALA A 19 -8.58 -17.88 -9.07
N LYS A 20 -9.34 -19.00 -9.08
CA LYS A 20 -8.81 -20.37 -9.08
C LYS A 20 -8.29 -20.84 -10.44
N ALA A 21 -8.92 -20.45 -11.55
CA ALA A 21 -8.72 -21.08 -12.86
C ALA A 21 -7.87 -20.31 -13.85
N GLY A 22 -7.38 -19.13 -13.52
CA GLY A 22 -6.62 -18.34 -14.49
C GLY A 22 -6.26 -16.92 -14.09
N HIS A 23 -6.47 -16.52 -12.86
CA HIS A 23 -5.77 -15.36 -12.35
C HIS A 23 -4.31 -15.76 -12.19
N ASP A 24 -3.53 -15.27 -13.12
CA ASP A 24 -2.09 -15.33 -13.13
C ASP A 24 -1.59 -15.09 -11.70
N MET A 25 -1.02 -16.08 -11.03
CA MET A 25 -0.41 -15.98 -9.69
C MET A 25 0.58 -14.80 -9.58
N LYS A 26 0.85 -14.15 -10.71
CA LYS A 26 1.71 -12.97 -10.85
C LYS A 26 1.28 -11.74 -10.05
N TYR A 27 0.02 -11.60 -9.60
CA TYR A 27 -0.52 -10.35 -9.03
C TYR A 27 -1.11 -10.46 -7.63
N GLU A 28 -1.08 -11.65 -7.00
CA GLU A 28 -1.71 -11.92 -5.70
C GLU A 28 -1.33 -10.96 -4.59
N GLN A 29 -0.06 -10.52 -4.54
CA GLN A 29 0.42 -9.61 -3.50
C GLN A 29 -0.18 -8.20 -3.55
N PHE A 30 -0.89 -7.84 -4.62
CA PHE A 30 -1.58 -6.55 -4.80
C PHE A 30 -3.08 -6.71 -5.06
N ASP A 31 -3.60 -7.92 -4.95
CA ASP A 31 -5.03 -8.20 -5.07
C ASP A 31 -5.70 -8.00 -3.70
N PHE A 32 -6.00 -6.73 -3.39
CA PHE A 32 -6.67 -6.36 -2.13
C PHE A 32 -8.10 -6.89 -2.05
N GLU A 33 -8.77 -7.10 -3.18
CA GLU A 33 -10.11 -7.67 -3.27
C GLU A 33 -10.11 -9.13 -2.79
N SER A 34 -9.17 -9.93 -3.28
CA SER A 34 -8.99 -11.32 -2.84
C SER A 34 -8.51 -11.39 -1.39
N LYS A 35 -7.48 -10.61 -1.03
CA LYS A 35 -6.89 -10.63 0.31
C LYS A 35 -7.88 -10.35 1.42
N VAL A 36 -8.75 -9.33 1.26
CA VAL A 36 -9.71 -8.98 2.30
C VAL A 36 -10.68 -10.11 2.59
N LEU A 37 -11.03 -10.92 1.61
CA LEU A 37 -11.95 -12.05 1.75
C LEU A 37 -11.38 -13.20 2.60
N HIS A 38 -10.07 -13.29 2.79
CA HIS A 38 -9.44 -14.25 3.69
C HIS A 38 -9.60 -13.89 5.18
N HIS A 39 -10.00 -12.66 5.51
CA HIS A 39 -10.22 -12.21 6.90
C HIS A 39 -11.67 -12.41 7.34
N GLN A 40 -12.16 -13.62 7.22
CA GLN A 40 -13.60 -13.96 7.38
C GLN A 40 -14.17 -13.63 8.77
N GLU A 41 -13.42 -13.90 9.84
CA GLU A 41 -13.83 -13.54 11.20
C GLU A 41 -13.98 -12.01 11.34
N HIS A 42 -13.07 -11.25 10.76
CA HIS A 42 -13.12 -9.80 10.77
C HIS A 42 -14.31 -9.27 9.97
N ILE A 43 -14.58 -9.86 8.80
CA ILE A 43 -15.76 -9.54 7.99
C ILE A 43 -17.04 -9.88 8.76
N GLN A 44 -17.12 -11.05 9.42
CA GLN A 44 -18.28 -11.43 10.20
C GLN A 44 -18.57 -10.44 11.32
N ARG A 45 -17.55 -10.03 12.09
CA ARG A 45 -17.69 -9.00 13.12
C ARG A 45 -18.22 -7.68 12.56
N TYR A 46 -17.73 -7.29 11.37
CA TYR A 46 -18.23 -6.10 10.68
C TYR A 46 -19.71 -6.24 10.27
N LEU A 47 -20.12 -7.40 9.73
CA LEU A 47 -21.52 -7.69 9.34
C LEU A 47 -22.45 -7.72 10.54
N ASP A 48 -21.97 -8.15 11.71
CA ASP A 48 -22.71 -8.17 12.98
C ASP A 48 -22.85 -6.75 13.59
N GLY A 49 -22.43 -5.71 12.88
CA GLY A 49 -22.50 -4.32 13.35
C GLY A 49 -21.46 -3.95 14.40
N GLN A 50 -20.46 -4.80 14.63
CA GLN A 50 -19.29 -4.43 15.41
C GLN A 50 -18.40 -3.50 14.60
N HIS A 51 -17.53 -2.73 15.29
CA HIS A 51 -16.54 -1.85 14.65
C HIS A 51 -15.14 -2.46 14.82
N PRO A 52 -14.81 -3.52 14.05
CA PRO A 52 -13.51 -4.19 14.23
C PRO A 52 -12.36 -3.23 13.93
N ILE A 53 -11.27 -3.39 14.68
CA ILE A 53 -10.04 -2.60 14.52
C ILE A 53 -9.40 -2.93 13.17
N PRO A 54 -8.90 -1.95 12.41
CA PRO A 54 -8.26 -2.21 11.12
C PRO A 54 -7.11 -3.23 11.20
N LEU A 55 -7.08 -4.12 10.21
CA LEU A 55 -6.08 -5.20 10.13
C LEU A 55 -4.70 -4.67 9.77
N ASN A 56 -4.65 -3.64 8.94
CA ASN A 56 -3.43 -3.03 8.44
C ASN A 56 -3.39 -1.53 8.76
N ILE A 57 -2.31 -1.07 9.38
CA ILE A 57 -2.12 0.36 9.71
C ILE A 57 -0.92 0.90 8.94
N GLU A 58 -1.11 2.00 8.22
CA GLU A 58 -0.01 2.80 7.66
C GLU A 58 0.42 3.86 8.67
N ILE A 59 1.71 3.87 9.05
CA ILE A 59 2.26 4.83 10.03
C ILE A 59 3.31 5.70 9.36
N ASP A 60 3.12 7.01 9.43
CA ASP A 60 4.09 8.02 9.06
C ASP A 60 4.86 8.43 10.33
N LEU A 61 6.10 7.97 10.47
CA LEU A 61 6.95 8.29 11.63
C LEU A 61 7.45 9.73 11.62
N THR A 62 7.68 10.28 10.42
CA THR A 62 8.13 11.66 10.20
C THR A 62 7.64 12.13 8.84
N ASN A 63 7.43 13.44 8.71
CA ASN A 63 7.23 14.07 7.40
C ASN A 63 8.52 14.69 6.83
N ALA A 64 9.66 14.53 7.52
CA ALA A 64 10.96 14.89 6.95
C ALA A 64 11.38 13.88 5.88
N CYS A 65 11.92 14.37 4.77
CA CYS A 65 12.42 13.56 3.68
C CYS A 65 13.77 14.11 3.19
N ASN A 66 14.70 13.24 2.87
CA ASN A 66 15.98 13.59 2.28
C ASN A 66 15.91 13.74 0.73
N HIS A 67 14.77 13.40 0.10
CA HIS A 67 14.50 13.62 -1.32
C HIS A 67 13.59 14.83 -1.57
N ARG A 68 13.51 15.28 -2.84
CA ARG A 68 12.68 16.40 -3.32
C ARG A 68 11.95 16.00 -4.60
N CYS A 69 11.28 14.85 -4.58
CA CYS A 69 10.62 14.29 -5.76
C CYS A 69 9.59 15.24 -6.35
N SER A 70 9.70 15.52 -7.67
CA SER A 70 8.83 16.45 -8.40
C SER A 70 7.35 15.99 -8.46
N PHE A 71 7.09 14.70 -8.21
CA PHE A 71 5.76 14.09 -8.21
C PHE A 71 5.25 13.74 -6.80
N CYS A 72 5.92 14.23 -5.74
CA CYS A 72 5.55 13.85 -4.38
C CYS A 72 4.16 14.39 -4.03
N VAL A 73 3.21 13.50 -3.79
CA VAL A 73 1.84 13.88 -3.41
C VAL A 73 1.79 14.56 -2.04
N TRP A 74 2.82 14.37 -1.23
CA TRP A 74 2.98 14.97 0.10
C TRP A 74 3.83 16.24 0.10
N ALA A 75 4.24 16.74 -1.08
CA ALA A 75 5.22 17.86 -1.16
C ALA A 75 4.77 19.10 -0.40
N THR A 76 3.48 19.47 -0.49
CA THR A 76 2.91 20.60 0.24
C THR A 76 2.95 20.34 1.74
N TYR A 77 2.45 19.18 2.18
CA TYR A 77 2.45 18.78 3.58
C TYR A 77 3.87 18.75 4.19
N ILE A 78 4.83 18.13 3.47
CA ILE A 78 6.25 18.10 3.88
C ILE A 78 6.84 19.51 3.99
N GLY A 79 6.42 20.42 3.10
CA GLY A 79 6.91 21.81 3.08
C GLY A 79 6.37 22.67 4.21
N GLU A 80 5.13 22.46 4.60
CA GLU A 80 4.41 23.31 5.56
C GLU A 80 4.52 22.79 7.00
N VAL A 81 4.51 21.48 7.20
CA VAL A 81 4.49 20.84 8.51
C VAL A 81 5.75 20.01 8.72
N ARG A 82 6.53 20.37 9.75
CA ARG A 82 7.67 19.56 10.20
C ARG A 82 7.29 18.80 11.46
N ALA A 83 6.84 17.57 11.29
CA ALA A 83 6.42 16.72 12.38
C ALA A 83 7.23 15.43 12.44
N THR A 84 7.34 14.91 13.64
CA THR A 84 7.97 13.64 13.95
C THR A 84 7.23 13.05 15.14
N LEU A 85 6.70 11.84 14.98
CA LEU A 85 5.96 11.15 16.02
C LEU A 85 6.90 10.73 17.14
N PRO A 86 6.66 11.09 18.40
CA PRO A 86 7.50 10.65 19.52
C PRO A 86 7.54 9.13 19.62
N LEU A 87 8.73 8.53 19.80
CA LEU A 87 8.89 7.08 19.85
C LEU A 87 8.02 6.43 20.92
N GLY A 88 7.87 7.06 22.09
CA GLY A 88 7.00 6.54 23.14
C GLY A 88 5.54 6.42 22.72
N ILE A 89 5.04 7.35 21.87
CA ILE A 89 3.69 7.27 21.29
C ILE A 89 3.65 6.11 20.27
N VAL A 90 4.68 5.92 19.44
CA VAL A 90 4.75 4.80 18.48
C VAL A 90 4.65 3.48 19.24
N ILE A 91 5.48 3.28 20.26
CA ILE A 91 5.54 2.04 21.07
C ILE A 91 4.19 1.75 21.74
N SER A 92 3.62 2.73 22.45
CA SER A 92 2.32 2.55 23.12
C SER A 92 1.19 2.27 22.12
N THR A 93 1.22 2.90 20.95
CA THR A 93 0.25 2.64 19.88
C THR A 93 0.38 1.23 19.34
N LEU A 94 1.60 0.72 19.13
CA LEU A 94 1.84 -0.65 18.67
C LEU A 94 1.30 -1.68 19.66
N ASP A 95 1.48 -1.47 20.98
CA ASP A 95 0.91 -2.33 22.02
C ASP A 95 -0.62 -2.39 21.91
N GLU A 96 -1.27 -1.25 21.81
CA GLU A 96 -2.73 -1.17 21.68
C GLU A 96 -3.23 -1.83 20.39
N LEU A 97 -2.62 -1.51 19.25
CA LEU A 97 -2.97 -2.09 17.96
C LEU A 97 -2.85 -3.60 17.97
N LYS A 98 -1.77 -4.15 18.55
CA LYS A 98 -1.61 -5.60 18.69
C LYS A 98 -2.66 -6.21 19.60
N ALA A 99 -2.90 -5.62 20.76
CA ALA A 99 -3.89 -6.11 21.72
C ALA A 99 -5.31 -6.10 21.13
N LEU A 100 -5.61 -5.13 20.27
CA LEU A 100 -6.91 -4.97 19.62
C LEU A 100 -7.09 -5.84 18.35
N GLY A 101 -6.01 -6.49 17.87
CA GLY A 101 -6.08 -7.46 16.79
C GLY A 101 -5.56 -7.03 15.42
N THR A 102 -4.91 -5.87 15.32
CA THR A 102 -4.15 -5.47 14.11
C THR A 102 -3.12 -6.54 13.76
N LYS A 103 -2.93 -6.79 12.48
CA LYS A 103 -2.06 -7.85 11.95
C LYS A 103 -0.76 -7.31 11.37
N SER A 104 -0.80 -6.15 10.74
CA SER A 104 0.34 -5.63 10.00
C SER A 104 0.49 -4.12 10.08
N ILE A 105 1.75 -3.67 9.99
CA ILE A 105 2.14 -2.27 9.95
C ILE A 105 2.85 -1.98 8.62
N ASN A 106 2.41 -0.94 7.93
CA ASN A 106 3.14 -0.36 6.80
C ASN A 106 3.90 0.87 7.27
N TRP A 107 5.21 0.74 7.38
CA TRP A 107 6.10 1.87 7.59
C TRP A 107 6.22 2.66 6.29
N THR A 108 5.61 3.82 6.26
CA THR A 108 5.56 4.69 5.08
C THR A 108 5.66 6.12 5.51
N GLY A 109 5.34 7.07 4.67
CA GLY A 109 5.31 8.42 5.18
C GLY A 109 4.87 9.50 4.23
N GLY A 110 4.49 10.62 4.85
CA GLY A 110 4.61 11.91 4.24
C GLY A 110 6.08 12.26 3.98
N GLY A 111 7.04 11.64 4.74
CA GLY A 111 8.48 11.74 4.58
C GLY A 111 9.17 10.41 4.28
N GLU A 112 10.46 10.30 4.63
CA GLU A 112 11.23 9.06 4.52
C GLU A 112 11.28 8.33 5.86
N PRO A 113 10.68 7.13 6.00
CA PRO A 113 10.63 6.43 7.28
C PRO A 113 12.01 6.17 7.90
N VAL A 114 13.01 5.80 7.08
CA VAL A 114 14.36 5.47 7.56
C VAL A 114 15.14 6.72 8.02
N LEU A 115 14.66 7.92 7.71
CA LEU A 115 15.22 9.16 8.27
C LEU A 115 14.83 9.36 9.75
N TYR A 116 13.78 8.70 10.21
CA TYR A 116 13.35 8.74 11.60
C TYR A 116 14.36 8.01 12.50
N LYS A 117 14.90 8.71 13.51
CA LYS A 117 15.98 8.16 14.35
C LYS A 117 15.60 6.87 15.10
N GLY A 118 14.33 6.73 15.46
CA GLY A 118 13.79 5.55 16.15
C GLY A 118 13.24 4.47 15.21
N PHE A 119 13.49 4.54 13.89
CA PHE A 119 12.90 3.62 12.92
C PHE A 119 13.20 2.14 13.24
N TYR A 120 14.47 1.81 13.42
CA TYR A 120 14.88 0.43 13.67
C TYR A 120 14.43 -0.09 15.03
N GLU A 121 14.29 0.77 16.03
CA GLU A 121 13.74 0.42 17.34
C GLU A 121 12.23 0.15 17.25
N ALA A 122 11.48 0.99 16.53
CA ALA A 122 10.06 0.80 16.29
C ALA A 122 9.79 -0.46 15.46
N LEU A 123 10.62 -0.74 14.44
CA LEU A 123 10.54 -1.95 13.63
C LEU A 123 10.78 -3.21 14.47
N ASP A 124 11.83 -3.21 15.28
CA ASP A 124 12.15 -4.32 16.18
C ASP A 124 11.02 -4.59 17.17
N TYR A 125 10.52 -3.54 17.80
CA TYR A 125 9.40 -3.66 18.74
C TYR A 125 8.14 -4.22 18.08
N SER A 126 7.77 -3.71 16.92
CA SER A 126 6.65 -4.22 16.12
C SER A 126 6.81 -5.71 15.78
N TYR A 127 8.02 -6.12 15.39
CA TYR A 127 8.36 -7.51 15.09
C TYR A 127 8.25 -8.40 16.34
N GLN A 128 8.76 -7.95 17.48
CA GLN A 128 8.69 -8.70 18.75
C GLN A 128 7.24 -8.87 19.23
N LEU A 129 6.35 -7.92 18.95
CA LEU A 129 4.91 -8.07 19.16
C LEU A 129 4.25 -9.09 18.20
N GLY A 130 4.99 -9.58 17.20
CA GLY A 130 4.46 -10.46 16.16
C GLY A 130 3.50 -9.74 15.21
N LEU A 131 3.74 -8.45 14.93
CA LEU A 131 3.12 -7.72 13.84
C LEU A 131 3.94 -7.93 12.57
N GLU A 132 3.26 -8.15 11.44
CA GLU A 132 3.93 -8.19 10.13
C GLU A 132 4.32 -6.77 9.70
N ASN A 133 5.53 -6.61 9.16
CA ASN A 133 6.06 -5.31 8.80
C ASN A 133 6.31 -5.18 7.30
N GLY A 134 5.82 -4.10 6.70
CA GLY A 134 6.10 -3.67 5.34
C GLY A 134 6.75 -2.29 5.31
N LEU A 135 7.64 -2.04 4.36
CA LEU A 135 8.37 -0.77 4.24
C LEU A 135 8.21 -0.16 2.84
N ILE A 136 7.85 1.13 2.80
CA ILE A 136 7.90 1.97 1.59
C ILE A 136 8.93 3.06 1.82
N THR A 137 10.00 3.07 1.02
CA THR A 137 11.16 3.92 1.26
C THR A 137 11.83 4.34 -0.06
N ASN A 138 12.62 5.41 -0.04
CA ASN A 138 13.53 5.74 -1.13
C ASN A 138 14.82 4.91 -1.12
N PHE A 139 15.04 4.13 -0.07
CA PHE A 139 16.13 3.17 0.11
C PHE A 139 17.55 3.77 0.17
N SER A 140 17.70 5.08 0.14
CA SER A 140 19.01 5.73 0.14
C SER A 140 19.69 5.74 1.52
N LEU A 141 18.92 5.57 2.60
CA LEU A 141 19.40 5.64 3.97
C LEU A 141 19.58 4.27 4.63
N ILE A 142 19.38 3.17 3.89
CA ILE A 142 19.63 1.81 4.39
C ILE A 142 21.12 1.62 4.62
N ARG A 143 21.49 1.26 5.88
CA ARG A 143 22.89 1.06 6.29
C ARG A 143 23.15 -0.42 6.51
N GLU A 144 24.35 -0.85 6.18
CA GLU A 144 24.80 -2.25 6.23
C GLU A 144 24.61 -2.87 7.63
N GLU A 145 24.81 -2.11 8.69
CA GLU A 145 24.64 -2.55 10.08
C GLU A 145 23.22 -3.01 10.43
N HIS A 146 22.21 -2.63 9.60
CA HIS A 146 20.82 -3.01 9.78
C HIS A 146 20.30 -4.00 8.72
N ASP A 147 21.18 -4.50 7.85
CA ASP A 147 20.76 -5.42 6.79
C ASP A 147 20.05 -6.66 7.33
N ASP A 148 20.64 -7.30 8.37
CA ASP A 148 20.10 -8.52 8.93
C ASP A 148 18.72 -8.27 9.60
N GLN A 149 18.57 -7.14 10.25
CA GLN A 149 17.29 -6.71 10.82
C GLN A 149 16.23 -6.51 9.73
N ILE A 150 16.57 -5.87 8.63
CA ILE A 150 15.68 -5.67 7.47
C ILE A 150 15.27 -7.02 6.88
N LEU A 151 16.23 -7.95 6.70
CA LEU A 151 15.99 -9.27 6.12
C LEU A 151 15.13 -10.17 6.99
N GLU A 152 15.19 -10.03 8.31
CA GLU A 152 14.44 -10.82 9.27
C GLU A 152 13.06 -10.22 9.59
N GLN A 153 13.00 -8.91 9.76
CA GLN A 153 11.83 -8.25 10.37
C GLN A 153 10.86 -7.65 9.37
N LEU A 154 11.26 -7.46 8.10
CA LEU A 154 10.35 -7.03 7.04
C LEU A 154 9.86 -8.21 6.22
N LEU A 155 8.55 -8.25 5.99
CA LEU A 155 7.95 -9.22 5.08
C LEU A 155 8.10 -8.75 3.62
N TRP A 156 8.02 -7.44 3.39
CA TRP A 156 8.28 -6.82 2.10
C TRP A 156 8.85 -5.41 2.22
N ALA A 157 9.62 -5.02 1.21
CA ALA A 157 10.06 -3.65 1.02
C ALA A 157 9.80 -3.19 -0.42
N ARG A 158 9.21 -2.00 -0.56
CA ARG A 158 8.95 -1.36 -1.85
C ARG A 158 9.73 -0.08 -1.97
N VAL A 159 10.66 -0.07 -2.92
CA VAL A 159 11.54 1.06 -3.17
C VAL A 159 10.89 2.04 -4.14
N SER A 160 10.73 3.29 -3.72
CA SER A 160 10.22 4.37 -4.56
C SER A 160 11.33 4.90 -5.45
N MET A 161 11.34 4.49 -6.73
CA MET A 161 12.39 4.87 -7.68
C MET A 161 11.78 5.25 -9.03
N ALA A 162 11.99 6.49 -9.46
CA ALA A 162 11.26 7.06 -10.60
C ALA A 162 12.04 7.09 -11.91
N GLY A 163 13.22 6.50 -11.99
CA GLY A 163 14.01 6.39 -13.22
C GLY A 163 15.03 5.27 -13.19
N GLY A 164 15.16 4.53 -14.29
CA GLY A 164 16.14 3.46 -14.48
C GLY A 164 17.54 3.97 -14.80
N LEU A 165 17.69 5.27 -15.08
CA LEU A 165 18.96 5.92 -15.38
C LEU A 165 19.23 7.05 -14.39
N ARG A 166 20.52 7.29 -14.06
CA ARG A 166 20.96 8.27 -13.06
C ARG A 166 20.43 9.69 -13.32
N GLU A 167 20.46 10.14 -14.57
CA GLU A 167 20.02 11.50 -14.92
C GLU A 167 18.53 11.70 -14.64
N GLN A 168 17.70 10.77 -15.02
CA GLN A 168 16.27 10.80 -14.77
C GLN A 168 15.93 10.68 -13.29
N TYR A 169 16.62 9.78 -12.59
CA TYR A 169 16.49 9.67 -11.14
C TYR A 169 16.78 11.01 -10.48
N ARG A 170 17.91 11.64 -10.81
CA ARG A 170 18.29 12.95 -10.26
C ARG A 170 17.29 14.04 -10.58
N GLU A 171 16.80 14.10 -11.81
CA GLU A 171 15.81 15.09 -12.25
C GLU A 171 14.50 14.94 -11.49
N ILE A 172 14.01 13.71 -11.33
CA ILE A 172 12.69 13.44 -10.79
C ILE A 172 12.70 13.33 -9.26
N GLN A 173 13.70 12.66 -8.67
CA GLN A 173 13.85 12.50 -7.21
C GLN A 173 14.44 13.74 -6.53
N GLY A 174 15.01 14.69 -7.32
CA GLY A 174 15.56 15.95 -6.84
C GLY A 174 16.86 15.80 -6.04
N VAL A 175 17.53 14.65 -6.13
CA VAL A 175 18.79 14.31 -5.44
C VAL A 175 19.61 13.34 -6.29
N ASP A 176 20.93 13.29 -6.06
CA ASP A 176 21.85 12.39 -6.80
C ASP A 176 22.25 11.17 -5.94
N ASP A 177 21.26 10.42 -5.47
CA ASP A 177 21.46 9.21 -4.65
C ASP A 177 21.34 7.90 -5.46
N PHE A 178 21.29 7.96 -6.80
CA PHE A 178 21.09 6.80 -7.68
C PHE A 178 22.03 5.64 -7.37
N ASP A 179 23.34 5.89 -7.44
CA ASP A 179 24.35 4.83 -7.23
C ASP A 179 24.28 4.25 -5.82
N LYS A 180 23.95 5.07 -4.82
CA LYS A 180 23.78 4.65 -3.44
C LYS A 180 22.56 3.73 -3.27
N VAL A 181 21.45 4.08 -3.90
CA VAL A 181 20.21 3.25 -3.88
C VAL A 181 20.48 1.91 -4.58
N ILE A 182 21.16 1.94 -5.75
CA ILE A 182 21.51 0.71 -6.48
C ILE A 182 22.47 -0.17 -5.65
N ALA A 183 23.47 0.43 -5.01
CA ALA A 183 24.39 -0.32 -4.15
C ALA A 183 23.66 -0.98 -2.96
N ASN A 184 22.74 -0.26 -2.31
CA ASN A 184 21.93 -0.80 -1.23
C ASN A 184 21.01 -1.93 -1.72
N LEU A 185 20.34 -1.75 -2.86
CA LEU A 185 19.48 -2.77 -3.45
C LEU A 185 20.25 -4.05 -3.78
N LYS A 186 21.42 -3.93 -4.43
CA LYS A 186 22.30 -5.07 -4.75
C LYS A 186 22.75 -5.79 -3.49
N ARG A 187 23.21 -5.05 -2.47
CA ARG A 187 23.65 -5.63 -1.19
C ARG A 187 22.54 -6.40 -0.49
N ILE A 188 21.37 -5.81 -0.34
CA ILE A 188 20.20 -6.46 0.30
C ILE A 188 19.74 -7.66 -0.54
N SER A 189 19.67 -7.53 -1.87
CA SER A 189 19.25 -8.64 -2.74
C SER A 189 20.22 -9.82 -2.65
N GLU A 190 21.53 -9.59 -2.63
CA GLU A 190 22.52 -10.65 -2.48
C GLU A 190 22.48 -11.30 -1.09
N LYS A 191 22.44 -10.50 -0.03
CA LYS A 191 22.28 -11.05 1.34
C LYS A 191 21.00 -11.86 1.50
N ARG A 192 19.88 -11.36 0.96
CA ARG A 192 18.59 -12.07 0.94
C ARG A 192 18.72 -13.44 0.30
N ARG A 193 19.36 -13.52 -0.86
CA ARG A 193 19.60 -14.77 -1.58
C ARG A 193 20.46 -15.75 -0.78
N VAL A 194 21.55 -15.27 -0.18
CA VAL A 194 22.48 -16.07 0.62
C VAL A 194 21.81 -16.61 1.89
N GLN A 195 21.06 -15.76 2.58
CA GLN A 195 20.38 -16.10 3.83
C GLN A 195 19.02 -16.79 3.63
N GLN A 196 18.56 -16.94 2.39
CA GLN A 196 17.23 -17.46 2.06
C GLN A 196 16.10 -16.71 2.79
N SER A 197 16.24 -15.39 2.95
CA SER A 197 15.25 -14.55 3.60
C SER A 197 13.94 -14.54 2.80
N LYS A 198 12.82 -14.45 3.52
CA LYS A 198 11.46 -14.35 2.95
C LYS A 198 11.09 -12.93 2.50
N LEU A 199 11.99 -11.95 2.68
CA LEU A 199 11.73 -10.57 2.27
C LEU A 199 11.39 -10.48 0.79
N THR A 200 10.22 -9.98 0.47
CA THR A 200 9.85 -9.60 -0.91
C THR A 200 10.36 -8.19 -1.18
N LEU A 201 11.24 -8.03 -2.18
CA LEU A 201 11.88 -6.75 -2.51
C LEU A 201 11.54 -6.32 -3.93
N GLY A 202 10.98 -5.12 -4.08
CA GLY A 202 10.64 -4.60 -5.41
C GLY A 202 10.72 -3.09 -5.52
N ILE A 203 10.65 -2.60 -6.75
CA ILE A 203 10.63 -1.17 -7.08
C ILE A 203 9.20 -0.76 -7.48
N ALA A 204 8.78 0.43 -7.04
CA ALA A 204 7.63 1.13 -7.60
C ALA A 204 8.08 2.38 -8.35
N MET A 205 7.79 2.41 -9.64
CA MET A 205 8.05 3.53 -10.53
C MET A 205 6.75 4.25 -10.86
N LEU A 206 6.62 5.51 -10.42
CA LEU A 206 5.55 6.36 -10.90
C LEU A 206 5.87 6.82 -12.33
N VAL A 207 5.01 6.47 -13.28
CA VAL A 207 5.22 6.79 -14.71
C VAL A 207 4.61 8.15 -15.05
N LYS A 208 5.42 9.02 -15.60
CA LYS A 208 5.09 10.36 -16.08
C LYS A 208 5.63 10.56 -17.50
N PRO A 209 5.20 11.62 -18.22
CA PRO A 209 5.76 11.93 -19.55
C PRO A 209 7.29 11.99 -19.55
N GLY A 210 7.89 12.59 -18.51
CA GLY A 210 9.34 12.79 -18.43
C GLY A 210 10.17 11.52 -18.19
N ASN A 211 9.58 10.43 -17.72
CA ASN A 211 10.31 9.19 -17.40
C ASN A 211 9.82 7.94 -18.14
N LEU A 212 8.79 8.06 -18.99
CA LEU A 212 8.23 6.92 -19.72
C LEU A 212 9.29 6.16 -20.54
N HIS A 213 10.24 6.89 -21.11
CA HIS A 213 11.29 6.32 -21.95
C HIS A 213 12.31 5.46 -21.15
N SER A 214 12.40 5.61 -19.83
CA SER A 214 13.26 4.80 -18.97
C SER A 214 12.61 3.53 -18.42
N VAL A 215 11.38 3.24 -18.79
CA VAL A 215 10.70 1.98 -18.37
C VAL A 215 11.49 0.74 -18.80
N PRO A 216 12.00 0.64 -20.06
CA PRO A 216 12.85 -0.49 -20.44
C PRO A 216 14.10 -0.63 -19.56
N ASP A 217 14.83 0.48 -19.31
CA ASP A 217 16.03 0.48 -18.47
C ASP A 217 15.71 0.03 -17.03
N MET A 218 14.54 0.40 -16.52
CA MET A 218 14.08 -0.02 -15.19
C MET A 218 13.79 -1.53 -15.13
N VAL A 219 13.27 -2.12 -16.21
CA VAL A 219 13.02 -3.56 -16.31
C VAL A 219 14.35 -4.33 -16.25
N GLU A 220 15.33 -3.94 -17.04
CA GLU A 220 16.66 -4.58 -17.03
C GLU A 220 17.34 -4.39 -15.66
N LEU A 221 17.32 -3.16 -15.13
CA LEU A 221 17.91 -2.85 -13.82
C LEU A 221 17.31 -3.69 -12.69
N ALA A 222 15.99 -3.82 -12.65
CA ALA A 222 15.31 -4.61 -11.63
C ALA A 222 15.68 -6.10 -11.70
N SER A 223 15.81 -6.63 -12.91
CA SER A 223 16.26 -8.01 -13.15
C SER A 223 17.73 -8.21 -12.77
N ASP A 224 18.63 -7.31 -13.18
CA ASP A 224 20.05 -7.35 -12.88
C ASP A 224 20.36 -7.32 -11.37
N ILE A 225 19.53 -6.61 -10.61
CA ILE A 225 19.62 -6.57 -9.15
C ILE A 225 19.06 -7.86 -8.52
N GLY A 226 18.20 -8.59 -9.21
CA GLY A 226 17.50 -9.77 -8.70
C GLY A 226 16.32 -9.42 -7.79
N LEU A 227 15.53 -8.40 -8.18
CA LEU A 227 14.31 -8.03 -7.48
C LEU A 227 13.17 -8.99 -7.81
N ASP A 228 12.18 -9.08 -6.90
CA ASP A 228 11.02 -9.94 -7.11
C ASP A 228 10.02 -9.32 -8.08
N TYR A 229 9.91 -7.99 -8.08
CA TYR A 229 8.97 -7.30 -8.95
C TYR A 229 9.37 -5.86 -9.27
N LEU A 230 8.86 -5.39 -10.41
CA LEU A 230 8.76 -3.98 -10.77
C LEU A 230 7.29 -3.59 -10.87
N GLN A 231 6.87 -2.55 -10.14
CA GLN A 231 5.52 -1.99 -10.22
C GLN A 231 5.55 -0.66 -10.98
N LEU A 232 4.89 -0.59 -12.12
CA LEU A 232 4.63 0.67 -12.83
C LEU A 232 3.30 1.26 -12.33
N ARG A 233 3.33 2.49 -11.87
CA ARG A 233 2.19 3.15 -11.22
C ARG A 233 1.74 4.37 -11.99
N GLU A 234 0.42 4.52 -12.08
CA GLU A 234 -0.22 5.75 -12.52
C GLU A 234 -0.26 6.79 -11.40
N ASP A 235 -0.26 8.07 -11.74
CA ASP A 235 -0.51 9.13 -10.79
C ASP A 235 -1.95 9.10 -10.28
N MET A 236 -2.12 9.21 -8.97
CA MET A 236 -3.45 9.22 -8.33
C MET A 236 -4.30 10.43 -8.72
N PHE A 237 -3.66 11.53 -9.10
CA PHE A 237 -4.31 12.80 -9.44
C PHE A 237 -4.30 13.09 -10.93
N ILE A 238 -4.21 12.02 -11.74
CA ILE A 238 -4.16 12.15 -13.20
C ILE A 238 -5.41 12.87 -13.75
N SER A 239 -5.19 13.93 -14.49
CA SER A 239 -6.24 14.69 -15.15
C SER A 239 -6.81 13.95 -16.38
N PRO A 240 -8.02 14.28 -16.86
CA PRO A 240 -8.57 13.67 -18.08
C PRO A 240 -7.65 13.72 -19.31
N PRO A 241 -6.96 14.84 -19.62
CA PRO A 241 -5.97 14.86 -20.72
C PRO A 241 -4.81 13.90 -20.49
N GLU A 242 -4.30 13.80 -19.25
CA GLU A 242 -3.23 12.86 -18.89
C GLU A 242 -3.69 11.41 -18.99
N LYS A 243 -4.96 11.09 -18.68
CA LYS A 243 -5.52 9.75 -18.92
C LYS A 243 -5.51 9.37 -20.39
N ALA A 244 -5.84 10.30 -21.30
CA ALA A 244 -5.76 10.06 -22.73
C ALA A 244 -4.32 9.84 -23.19
N TRP A 245 -3.37 10.62 -22.65
CA TRP A 245 -1.95 10.43 -22.88
C TRP A 245 -1.49 9.06 -22.36
N TRP A 246 -1.89 8.68 -21.16
CA TRP A 246 -1.57 7.40 -20.56
C TRP A 246 -1.98 6.25 -21.46
N LYS A 247 -3.24 6.18 -21.87
CA LYS A 247 -3.74 5.14 -22.78
C LYS A 247 -2.93 5.06 -24.07
N LYS A 248 -2.63 6.21 -24.68
CA LYS A 248 -1.98 6.27 -25.98
C LYS A 248 -0.48 5.96 -25.94
N GLN A 249 0.23 6.43 -24.93
CA GLN A 249 1.69 6.37 -24.85
C GLN A 249 2.20 5.29 -23.90
N VAL A 250 1.58 5.13 -22.74
CA VAL A 250 2.05 4.23 -21.70
C VAL A 250 1.71 2.78 -22.01
N ILE A 251 0.49 2.48 -22.45
CA ILE A 251 0.07 1.10 -22.75
C ILE A 251 1.02 0.40 -23.73
N PRO A 252 1.40 0.99 -24.87
CA PRO A 252 2.34 0.34 -25.79
C PRO A 252 3.74 0.10 -25.19
N VAL A 253 4.21 1.01 -24.35
CA VAL A 253 5.51 0.83 -23.65
C VAL A 253 5.37 -0.30 -22.63
N PHE A 254 4.29 -0.31 -21.88
CA PHE A 254 4.00 -1.32 -20.89
C PHE A 254 3.92 -2.73 -21.49
N ASN A 255 3.19 -2.92 -22.58
CA ASN A 255 3.07 -4.22 -23.24
C ASN A 255 4.43 -4.77 -23.71
N ARG A 256 5.33 -3.88 -24.18
CA ARG A 256 6.70 -4.29 -24.53
C ARG A 256 7.52 -4.64 -23.28
N ALA A 257 7.38 -3.84 -22.22
CA ALA A 257 8.05 -4.08 -20.95
C ALA A 257 7.58 -5.39 -20.29
N GLU A 258 6.29 -5.70 -20.36
CA GLU A 258 5.70 -6.94 -19.85
C GLU A 258 6.27 -8.16 -20.57
N LYS A 259 6.29 -8.12 -21.90
CA LYS A 259 6.91 -9.19 -22.69
C LYS A 259 8.38 -9.39 -22.32
N ARG A 260 9.14 -8.30 -22.18
CA ARG A 260 10.55 -8.37 -21.80
C ARG A 260 10.74 -8.91 -20.38
N ALA A 261 9.92 -8.45 -19.45
CA ALA A 261 9.95 -8.93 -18.07
C ALA A 261 9.66 -10.44 -17.98
N GLU A 262 8.72 -10.96 -18.78
CA GLU A 262 8.44 -12.39 -18.90
C GLU A 262 9.65 -13.17 -19.41
N GLU A 263 10.33 -12.68 -20.46
CA GLU A 263 11.53 -13.31 -21.04
C GLU A 263 12.67 -13.46 -20.02
N ILE A 264 12.81 -12.47 -19.10
CA ILE A 264 13.89 -12.45 -18.09
C ILE A 264 13.43 -12.93 -16.71
N GLY A 265 12.18 -13.39 -16.55
CA GLY A 265 11.64 -13.90 -15.29
C GLY A 265 11.36 -12.86 -14.23
N LEU A 266 11.26 -11.57 -14.59
CA LEU A 266 10.89 -10.50 -13.68
C LEU A 266 9.37 -10.34 -13.63
N LYS A 267 8.80 -10.21 -12.43
CA LYS A 267 7.39 -9.90 -12.25
C LYS A 267 7.13 -8.41 -12.52
N LEU A 268 6.35 -8.09 -13.56
CA LEU A 268 5.93 -6.73 -13.86
C LEU A 268 4.47 -6.50 -13.44
N LEU A 269 4.20 -5.43 -12.70
CA LEU A 269 2.90 -5.10 -12.13
C LEU A 269 2.44 -3.73 -12.62
N GLY A 270 1.12 -3.54 -12.82
CA GLY A 270 0.55 -2.18 -12.87
C GLY A 270 -0.27 -1.75 -14.06
N ALA A 271 -0.30 -2.44 -15.23
CA ALA A 271 -1.05 -1.94 -16.39
C ALA A 271 -2.57 -2.15 -16.32
N LYS A 272 -3.04 -3.10 -15.52
CA LYS A 272 -4.48 -3.43 -15.44
C LYS A 272 -5.32 -2.37 -14.70
N TYR A 273 -4.69 -1.46 -13.95
CA TYR A 273 -5.39 -0.35 -13.28
C TYR A 273 -5.86 0.77 -14.21
N ILE A 274 -5.53 0.67 -15.49
CA ILE A 274 -5.79 1.74 -16.47
C ILE A 274 -7.21 1.70 -17.04
N ASP A 275 -7.92 0.59 -16.88
CA ASP A 275 -9.30 0.50 -17.38
C ASP A 275 -10.30 1.05 -16.35
N THR A 276 -10.49 2.37 -16.46
CA THR A 276 -11.35 3.18 -15.59
C THR A 276 -12.83 2.84 -15.64
N GLN A 277 -13.25 1.89 -16.46
CA GLN A 277 -14.66 1.46 -16.51
C GLN A 277 -15.07 0.66 -15.26
N GLU A 278 -14.14 0.01 -14.59
CA GLU A 278 -14.43 -0.68 -13.32
C GLU A 278 -14.74 0.27 -12.15
N TYR A 279 -14.32 1.53 -12.24
CA TYR A 279 -14.61 2.54 -11.22
C TYR A 279 -15.98 3.20 -11.33
N LEU A 280 -16.78 2.83 -12.32
CA LEU A 280 -18.13 3.39 -12.51
C LEU A 280 -19.16 2.83 -11.53
N ASN A 281 -18.89 1.69 -10.89
CA ASN A 281 -19.73 1.09 -9.87
C ASN A 281 -19.09 1.22 -8.48
N LEU A 282 -18.96 2.45 -8.02
CA LEU A 282 -18.45 2.73 -6.67
C LEU A 282 -19.47 2.26 -5.62
N PRO A 283 -19.00 1.69 -4.50
CA PRO A 283 -19.88 1.32 -3.39
C PRO A 283 -20.58 2.55 -2.82
N SER A 284 -21.74 2.32 -2.24
CA SER A 284 -22.57 3.39 -1.67
C SER A 284 -21.96 4.03 -0.44
N LYS A 285 -21.09 3.30 0.27
CA LYS A 285 -20.34 3.78 1.44
C LYS A 285 -18.91 3.24 1.47
N CYS A 286 -18.06 3.82 2.30
CA CYS A 286 -16.73 3.34 2.54
C CYS A 286 -16.74 2.21 3.58
N HIS A 287 -16.30 1.00 3.20
CA HIS A 287 -16.07 -0.13 4.11
C HIS A 287 -14.62 -0.24 4.55
N ALA A 288 -13.70 0.26 3.71
CA ALA A 288 -12.28 -0.02 3.84
C ALA A 288 -11.62 0.53 5.11
N HIS A 289 -12.19 1.55 5.76
CA HIS A 289 -11.64 2.10 7.01
C HIS A 289 -11.68 1.11 8.17
N HIS A 290 -12.54 0.09 8.12
CA HIS A 290 -12.54 -1.02 9.08
C HIS A 290 -11.42 -2.05 8.83
N PHE A 291 -10.71 -1.93 7.72
CA PHE A 291 -9.65 -2.86 7.32
C PHE A 291 -8.29 -2.20 7.25
N VAL A 292 -8.25 -0.93 6.83
CA VAL A 292 -7.00 -0.18 6.62
C VAL A 292 -7.14 1.25 7.11
N LEU A 293 -6.18 1.72 7.89
CA LEU A 293 -6.17 3.05 8.47
C LEU A 293 -4.79 3.73 8.31
N GLY A 294 -4.71 5.03 8.53
CA GLY A 294 -3.46 5.78 8.53
C GLY A 294 -3.24 6.60 9.79
N ILE A 295 -2.00 6.66 10.25
CA ILE A 295 -1.53 7.54 11.33
C ILE A 295 -0.45 8.44 10.75
N ASN A 296 -0.60 9.76 10.90
CA ASN A 296 0.37 10.70 10.38
C ASN A 296 1.47 11.07 11.39
N ALA A 297 2.50 11.76 10.90
CA ALA A 297 3.67 12.14 11.70
C ALA A 297 3.36 13.15 12.83
N GLU A 298 2.21 13.81 12.80
CA GLU A 298 1.73 14.68 13.86
C GLU A 298 1.02 13.92 14.98
N GLY A 299 0.72 12.63 14.80
CA GLY A 299 0.00 11.77 15.73
C GLY A 299 -1.51 11.75 15.52
N TYR A 300 -2.01 12.31 14.42
CA TYR A 300 -3.42 12.19 14.09
C TYR A 300 -3.73 10.84 13.47
N VAL A 301 -4.80 10.23 13.94
CA VAL A 301 -5.41 9.06 13.32
C VAL A 301 -6.36 9.55 12.23
N ALA A 302 -6.10 9.19 10.98
CA ALA A 302 -6.91 9.60 9.84
C ALA A 302 -7.87 8.47 9.43
N PHE A 303 -9.13 8.83 9.16
CA PHE A 303 -10.17 7.90 8.72
C PHE A 303 -9.78 7.07 7.48
N CYS A 304 -8.89 7.60 6.65
CA CYS A 304 -8.37 6.92 5.47
C CYS A 304 -6.87 7.14 5.31
N LYS A 305 -6.12 6.09 4.97
CA LYS A 305 -4.68 6.17 4.69
C LYS A 305 -4.31 7.18 3.59
N ASN A 306 -5.23 7.48 2.67
CA ASN A 306 -4.99 8.42 1.57
C ASN A 306 -5.24 9.89 1.94
N THR A 307 -5.81 10.15 3.13
CA THR A 307 -6.19 11.51 3.57
C THR A 307 -5.48 11.91 4.86
N ARG A 308 -4.28 11.34 5.09
CA ARG A 308 -3.48 11.60 6.31
C ARG A 308 -2.97 13.03 6.45
N ASP A 309 -2.97 13.78 5.37
CA ASP A 309 -2.60 15.20 5.31
C ASP A 309 -3.80 16.15 5.37
N ASN A 310 -5.01 15.62 5.44
CA ASN A 310 -6.23 16.42 5.45
C ASN A 310 -6.92 16.41 6.82
N PRO A 311 -6.90 17.54 7.56
CA PRO A 311 -7.51 17.65 8.90
C PRO A 311 -9.00 17.30 8.96
N ASP A 312 -9.74 17.45 7.85
CA ASP A 312 -11.16 17.10 7.80
C ASP A 312 -11.40 15.61 8.02
N PHE A 313 -10.38 14.79 7.78
CA PHE A 313 -10.42 13.34 7.94
C PHE A 313 -9.77 12.82 9.23
N TYR A 314 -9.33 13.70 10.14
CA TYR A 314 -8.78 13.27 11.42
C TYR A 314 -9.87 12.86 12.39
N ILE A 315 -9.76 11.66 12.94
CA ILE A 315 -10.73 11.08 13.89
C ILE A 315 -10.24 11.09 15.34
N GLY A 316 -8.96 11.39 15.57
CA GLY A 316 -8.38 11.52 16.90
C GLY A 316 -6.90 11.90 16.88
N ASP A 317 -6.33 12.14 18.08
CA ASP A 317 -4.96 12.63 18.29
C ASP A 317 -4.26 11.79 19.37
N LEU A 318 -3.34 10.92 18.96
CA LEU A 318 -2.56 10.02 19.83
C LEU A 318 -1.68 10.73 20.86
N ARG A 319 -1.49 12.05 20.76
CA ARG A 319 -0.79 12.85 21.77
C ARG A 319 -1.69 13.18 22.95
N LYS A 320 -3.00 12.99 22.83
CA LYS A 320 -4.01 13.36 23.84
C LYS A 320 -4.77 12.16 24.39
N GLU A 321 -4.89 11.11 23.60
CA GLU A 321 -5.73 9.97 23.94
C GLU A 321 -5.17 8.67 23.33
N THR A 322 -5.61 7.53 23.84
CA THR A 322 -5.22 6.21 23.37
C THR A 322 -5.87 5.88 22.03
N PHE A 323 -5.26 4.98 21.26
CA PHE A 323 -5.87 4.50 20.03
C PHE A 323 -7.23 3.84 20.28
N SER A 324 -7.34 3.08 21.37
CA SER A 324 -8.61 2.45 21.79
C SER A 324 -9.72 3.48 21.97
N ASN A 325 -9.45 4.58 22.70
CA ASN A 325 -10.43 5.65 22.90
C ASN A 325 -10.83 6.30 21.57
N ILE A 326 -9.85 6.60 20.71
CA ILE A 326 -10.12 7.16 19.38
C ILE A 326 -11.05 6.24 18.59
N TRP A 327 -10.77 4.94 18.59
CA TRP A 327 -11.54 3.99 17.78
C TRP A 327 -12.97 3.80 18.29
N GLU A 328 -13.15 3.72 19.60
CA GLU A 328 -14.44 3.41 20.23
C GLU A 328 -15.32 4.65 20.42
N GLU A 329 -14.73 5.81 20.81
CA GLU A 329 -15.47 6.97 21.29
C GLU A 329 -15.52 8.14 20.30
N SER A 330 -14.74 8.15 19.21
CA SER A 330 -14.70 9.29 18.29
C SER A 330 -16.05 9.57 17.62
N LEU A 331 -16.63 10.70 17.97
CA LEU A 331 -17.84 11.24 17.32
C LEU A 331 -17.57 11.55 15.84
N LYS A 332 -16.39 12.08 15.54
CA LYS A 332 -15.98 12.40 14.16
C LYS A 332 -15.92 11.14 13.29
N LYS A 333 -15.40 10.04 13.83
CA LYS A 333 -15.40 8.74 13.13
C LYS A 333 -16.83 8.31 12.78
N ARG A 334 -17.76 8.34 13.74
CA ARG A 334 -19.17 7.97 13.53
C ARG A 334 -19.87 8.87 12.51
N GLU A 335 -19.60 10.17 12.56
CA GLU A 335 -20.09 11.14 11.57
C GLU A 335 -19.59 10.77 10.16
N MET A 336 -18.30 10.47 10.01
CA MET A 336 -17.70 10.10 8.73
C MET A 336 -18.23 8.77 8.22
N GLU A 337 -18.39 7.77 9.07
CA GLU A 337 -19.00 6.46 8.71
C GLU A 337 -20.39 6.64 8.09
N SER A 338 -21.16 7.61 8.58
CA SER A 338 -22.53 7.87 8.11
C SER A 338 -22.63 8.77 6.87
N SER A 339 -21.63 9.64 6.66
CA SER A 339 -21.71 10.73 5.67
C SER A 339 -20.79 10.56 4.46
N ILE A 340 -19.69 9.80 4.61
CA ILE A 340 -18.68 9.71 3.56
C ILE A 340 -19.18 8.92 2.35
N ASN A 341 -19.12 9.58 1.20
CA ASN A 341 -19.45 8.94 -0.08
C ASN A 341 -18.16 8.67 -0.86
N PRO A 342 -17.82 7.39 -1.15
CA PRO A 342 -16.63 7.04 -1.92
C PRO A 342 -16.51 7.73 -3.27
N ILE A 343 -17.62 8.09 -3.90
CA ILE A 343 -17.66 8.82 -5.19
C ILE A 343 -17.02 10.20 -5.06
N SER A 344 -17.16 10.85 -3.92
CA SER A 344 -16.63 12.20 -3.68
C SER A 344 -15.24 12.24 -3.03
N CYS A 345 -14.72 11.08 -2.58
CA CYS A 345 -13.45 11.04 -1.84
C CYS A 345 -12.22 11.37 -2.67
N ALA A 346 -12.10 10.82 -3.86
CA ALA A 346 -10.95 10.99 -4.73
C ALA A 346 -11.22 10.44 -6.13
N THR A 347 -10.51 10.95 -7.10
CA THR A 347 -10.55 10.47 -8.49
C THR A 347 -10.09 9.02 -8.60
N PHE A 348 -9.31 8.55 -7.62
CA PHE A 348 -8.79 7.19 -7.54
C PHE A 348 -8.72 6.74 -6.07
N CYS A 349 -9.53 5.74 -5.72
CA CYS A 349 -9.52 5.14 -4.39
C CYS A 349 -8.62 3.88 -4.35
N LYS A 350 -7.49 3.93 -3.67
CA LYS A 350 -6.61 2.75 -3.52
C LYS A 350 -7.27 1.59 -2.79
N ASN A 351 -8.30 1.87 -2.01
CA ASN A 351 -9.04 0.86 -1.25
C ASN A 351 -10.28 0.36 -2.01
N MET A 352 -10.37 0.63 -3.32
CA MET A 352 -11.56 0.27 -4.11
C MET A 352 -11.81 -1.23 -4.11
N GLY A 353 -10.77 -2.06 -4.25
CA GLY A 353 -10.91 -3.52 -4.20
C GLY A 353 -11.53 -3.99 -2.89
N ILE A 354 -11.06 -3.45 -1.75
CA ILE A 354 -11.64 -3.76 -0.43
C ILE A 354 -13.10 -3.31 -0.37
N ASN A 355 -13.38 -2.07 -0.75
CA ASN A 355 -14.74 -1.55 -0.71
C ASN A 355 -15.71 -2.38 -1.57
N LYS A 356 -15.28 -2.75 -2.77
CA LYS A 356 -16.09 -3.56 -3.69
C LYS A 356 -16.32 -4.97 -3.15
N ALA A 357 -15.27 -5.66 -2.67
CA ALA A 357 -15.39 -6.99 -2.11
C ALA A 357 -16.38 -7.03 -0.92
N ILE A 358 -16.27 -6.05 -0.02
CA ILE A 358 -17.15 -5.99 1.15
C ILE A 358 -18.58 -5.56 0.75
N GLU A 359 -18.75 -4.62 -0.18
CA GLU A 359 -20.09 -4.26 -0.69
C GLU A 359 -20.78 -5.48 -1.31
N ASP A 360 -20.07 -6.29 -2.11
CA ASP A 360 -20.59 -7.51 -2.71
C ASP A 360 -21.03 -8.52 -1.62
N VAL A 361 -20.24 -8.68 -0.55
CA VAL A 361 -20.60 -9.53 0.59
C VAL A 361 -21.86 -9.02 1.31
N VAL A 362 -21.95 -7.72 1.57
CA VAL A 362 -23.10 -7.09 2.24
C VAL A 362 -24.38 -7.21 1.41
N GLN A 363 -24.31 -6.89 0.10
CA GLN A 363 -25.48 -6.89 -0.78
C GLN A 363 -26.02 -8.29 -1.08
N CYS A 364 -25.13 -9.29 -1.17
CA CYS A 364 -25.52 -10.65 -1.53
C CYS A 364 -25.90 -11.51 -0.33
N ASN A 365 -25.75 -11.00 0.89
CA ASN A 365 -25.99 -11.76 2.13
C ASN A 365 -25.27 -13.12 2.11
N ILE A 366 -23.98 -13.09 1.70
CA ILE A 366 -23.21 -14.31 1.43
C ILE A 366 -22.78 -14.96 2.73
N THR A 367 -22.95 -16.28 2.81
CA THR A 367 -22.51 -17.05 3.95
C THR A 367 -21.00 -17.36 3.84
N LEU A 368 -20.24 -17.05 4.88
CA LEU A 368 -18.82 -17.45 5.00
C LEU A 368 -18.72 -18.97 5.28
N PRO A 369 -17.69 -19.67 4.81
CA PRO A 369 -16.44 -19.20 4.18
C PRO A 369 -16.54 -18.95 2.67
N LEU A 370 -15.84 -17.92 2.19
CA LEU A 370 -15.89 -17.46 0.80
C LEU A 370 -14.72 -17.95 -0.06
N VAL A 371 -13.63 -18.37 0.55
CA VAL A 371 -12.34 -18.59 -0.12
C VAL A 371 -11.66 -19.86 0.41
N ASP A 372 -10.71 -20.37 -0.38
CA ASP A 372 -9.83 -21.47 0.04
C ASP A 372 -9.06 -21.13 1.33
N PRO A 373 -8.72 -22.14 2.13
CA PRO A 373 -7.97 -21.95 3.37
C PRO A 373 -6.53 -21.46 3.16
N GLU A 374 -5.99 -21.56 1.94
CA GLU A 374 -4.63 -21.13 1.64
C GLU A 374 -4.60 -19.63 1.32
N PRO A 375 -4.07 -18.79 2.22
CA PRO A 375 -4.07 -17.34 2.02
C PRO A 375 -3.04 -16.91 0.97
N PRO A 376 -3.32 -15.85 0.20
CA PRO A 376 -2.35 -15.28 -0.74
C PRO A 376 -1.15 -14.67 0.00
N VAL A 377 -0.08 -14.45 -0.75
CA VAL A 377 1.16 -13.83 -0.23
C VAL A 377 0.84 -12.46 0.39
N HIS A 378 1.36 -12.21 1.57
CA HIS A 378 1.16 -10.95 2.32
C HIS A 378 -0.32 -10.62 2.56
N VAL A 379 -1.12 -11.61 2.94
CA VAL A 379 -2.58 -11.49 3.13
C VAL A 379 -2.99 -10.35 4.06
N ASN A 380 -2.19 -10.05 5.09
CA ASN A 380 -2.49 -9.01 6.08
C ASN A 380 -2.21 -7.57 5.60
N PHE A 381 -1.59 -7.40 4.43
CA PHE A 381 -1.32 -6.09 3.84
C PHE A 381 -2.40 -5.73 2.80
N LEU A 382 -3.36 -4.94 3.24
CA LEU A 382 -4.54 -4.53 2.50
C LEU A 382 -4.41 -3.12 1.89
#